data_11f111b320ecd48b441bfbe9576c5520
#
_entry.id   11f111b320ecd48b441bfbe9576c5520
#
_cell.length_a   1.000
_cell.length_b   1.000
_cell.length_c   1.000
_cell.angle_alpha   90.00
_cell.angle_beta   90.00
_cell.angle_gamma   90.00
#
_symmetry.space_group_name_H-M   'P 1'
#
loop_
_entity.id
_entity.type
_entity.pdbx_description
1 polymer ?
#
loop_
_entity_poly.entity_id
_entity_poly.type
_entity_poly.pdbx_seq_one_letter_code
_entity_poly.pdbx_strand_id
1 'polypeptide(L)'
;PGASDEPMVAVCGSNRASVYAIVERDISLRQVYVDNDRDESFFCCAWSRRADAPLLCVAGTRGIAKIVDCADGRLDCALVGHGNAINDCCFHAVDESLLLTASKDESIRLWNARTCVCIAVFAGDRGHRDEVLAVDCHQSGSCCLSSGMDNTIKLWQLDAEHVAKACERSHTNPQPANHRPFETVFEQFPAFSTSRVHANYVDCARWVGSLILSKS
;
A
#
# COMPACT_ATOMS: atom_id res chain seq x y z
N PRO A 1 -4.66 30.10 -1.75
CA PRO A 1 -5.16 29.91 -0.41
C PRO A 1 -4.31 28.83 0.20
N GLY A 2 -3.52 29.20 1.27
CA GLY A 2 -2.55 28.30 1.88
C GLY A 2 -3.22 27.03 2.38
N ALA A 3 -2.48 25.92 2.28
CA ALA A 3 -2.86 24.68 2.91
C ALA A 3 -3.12 24.96 4.39
N SER A 4 -4.33 24.67 4.87
CA SER A 4 -4.64 24.80 6.29
C SER A 4 -3.77 23.78 7.02
N ASP A 5 -3.10 24.22 8.08
CA ASP A 5 -2.24 23.38 8.96
C ASP A 5 -3.10 22.41 9.83
N GLU A 6 -4.34 22.17 9.41
CA GLU A 6 -5.29 21.32 10.13
C GLU A 6 -4.95 19.85 9.91
N PRO A 7 -4.78 19.07 10.98
CA PRO A 7 -4.60 17.63 10.86
C PRO A 7 -5.79 16.97 10.17
N MET A 8 -5.52 16.07 9.22
CA MET A 8 -6.53 15.37 8.44
C MET A 8 -6.56 13.89 8.80
N VAL A 9 -7.76 13.33 8.87
CA VAL A 9 -7.98 11.89 9.12
C VAL A 9 -8.83 11.31 8.00
N ALA A 10 -8.36 10.22 7.41
CA ALA A 10 -9.14 9.42 6.47
C ALA A 10 -9.72 8.19 7.17
N VAL A 11 -10.96 7.88 6.88
CA VAL A 11 -11.67 6.69 7.36
C VAL A 11 -12.30 6.00 6.17
N CYS A 12 -12.10 4.71 6.04
CA CYS A 12 -12.72 3.91 4.98
C CYS A 12 -13.58 2.78 5.57
N GLY A 13 -14.59 2.36 4.80
CA GLY A 13 -15.45 1.23 5.13
C GLY A 13 -16.61 1.16 4.15
N SER A 14 -17.14 -0.05 3.92
CA SER A 14 -18.06 -0.28 2.82
C SER A 14 -17.43 0.27 1.51
N ASN A 15 -18.20 0.72 0.56
CA ASN A 15 -17.69 1.32 -0.69
C ASN A 15 -17.32 2.83 -0.56
N ARG A 16 -16.91 3.27 0.63
CA ARG A 16 -16.78 4.70 0.95
C ARG A 16 -15.48 5.00 1.69
N ALA A 17 -14.85 6.13 1.34
CA ALA A 17 -13.82 6.76 2.14
C ALA A 17 -14.20 8.21 2.44
N SER A 18 -13.96 8.65 3.67
CA SER A 18 -14.29 9.99 4.15
C SER A 18 -13.06 10.63 4.75
N VAL A 19 -12.84 11.90 4.41
CA VAL A 19 -11.74 12.72 4.92
C VAL A 19 -12.29 13.79 5.83
N TYR A 20 -11.74 13.86 7.03
CA TYR A 20 -12.12 14.82 8.06
C TYR A 20 -10.94 15.70 8.42
N ALA A 21 -11.18 16.97 8.70
CA ALA A 21 -10.24 17.85 9.38
C ALA A 21 -10.51 17.87 10.88
N ILE A 22 -9.45 17.88 11.67
CA ILE A 22 -9.54 18.09 13.12
C ILE A 22 -9.43 19.59 13.37
N VAL A 23 -10.51 20.20 13.84
CA VAL A 23 -10.60 21.64 14.10
C VAL A 23 -10.86 21.84 15.58
N GLU A 24 -9.88 22.33 16.32
CA GLU A 24 -9.92 22.55 17.76
C GLU A 24 -10.32 21.29 18.56
N ARG A 25 -11.62 21.13 18.88
CA ARG A 25 -12.17 20.00 19.63
C ARG A 25 -13.24 19.22 18.86
N ASP A 26 -13.36 19.48 17.56
CA ASP A 26 -14.38 18.89 16.70
C ASP A 26 -13.76 18.30 15.45
N ILE A 27 -14.52 17.49 14.74
CA ILE A 27 -14.16 16.94 13.43
C ILE A 27 -15.11 17.47 12.35
N SER A 28 -14.55 17.98 11.28
CA SER A 28 -15.31 18.51 10.14
C SER A 28 -15.11 17.65 8.90
N LEU A 29 -16.20 17.15 8.33
CA LEU A 29 -16.14 16.41 7.07
C LEU A 29 -15.70 17.35 5.94
N ARG A 30 -14.63 17.00 5.24
CA ARG A 30 -14.08 17.77 4.13
C ARG A 30 -14.43 17.13 2.79
N GLN A 31 -14.29 15.82 2.68
CA GLN A 31 -14.39 15.13 1.42
C GLN A 31 -14.95 13.71 1.59
N VAL A 32 -15.68 13.23 0.60
CA VAL A 32 -16.20 11.87 0.54
C VAL A 32 -15.94 11.31 -0.85
N TYR A 33 -15.28 10.18 -0.91
CA TYR A 33 -15.19 9.34 -2.07
C TYR A 33 -16.15 8.15 -1.91
N VAL A 34 -17.00 7.93 -2.90
CA VAL A 34 -17.91 6.78 -2.95
C VAL A 34 -17.60 6.00 -4.22
N ASP A 35 -17.32 4.73 -4.07
CA ASP A 35 -17.09 3.85 -5.21
C ASP A 35 -18.39 3.58 -5.98
N ASN A 36 -18.27 3.51 -7.31
CA ASN A 36 -19.41 3.17 -8.17
C ASN A 36 -19.85 1.71 -8.02
N ASP A 37 -18.92 0.82 -7.64
CA ASP A 37 -19.22 -0.58 -7.33
C ASP A 37 -19.77 -0.67 -5.90
N ARG A 38 -21.06 -1.01 -5.80
CA ARG A 38 -21.75 -1.15 -4.50
C ARG A 38 -21.33 -2.37 -3.71
N ASP A 39 -20.70 -3.35 -4.38
CA ASP A 39 -20.18 -4.58 -3.76
C ASP A 39 -18.72 -4.41 -3.32
N GLU A 40 -18.09 -3.26 -3.55
CA GLU A 40 -16.80 -2.94 -2.98
C GLU A 40 -16.95 -2.74 -1.47
N SER A 41 -15.96 -3.23 -0.73
CA SER A 41 -15.79 -2.91 0.69
C SER A 41 -14.32 -2.59 0.95
N PHE A 42 -14.03 -1.35 1.26
CA PHE A 42 -12.68 -0.90 1.57
C PHE A 42 -12.26 -1.40 2.96
N PHE A 43 -11.11 -2.04 3.03
CA PHE A 43 -10.52 -2.58 4.26
C PHE A 43 -9.40 -1.69 4.79
N CYS A 44 -8.70 -0.99 3.91
CA CYS A 44 -7.56 -0.17 4.26
C CYS A 44 -7.53 1.14 3.50
N CYS A 45 -6.88 2.14 4.11
CA CYS A 45 -6.52 3.37 3.45
C CYS A 45 -5.17 3.89 3.96
N ALA A 46 -4.44 4.59 3.10
CA ALA A 46 -3.14 5.17 3.42
C ALA A 46 -2.96 6.53 2.74
N TRP A 47 -2.30 7.45 3.45
CA TRP A 47 -1.92 8.75 2.94
C TRP A 47 -0.53 8.72 2.28
N SER A 48 -0.38 9.40 1.14
CA SER A 48 0.95 9.79 0.68
C SER A 48 1.53 10.88 1.59
N ARG A 49 2.85 11.00 1.62
CA ARG A 49 3.53 12.04 2.42
C ARG A 49 3.61 13.40 1.72
N ARG A 50 2.98 13.55 0.56
CA ARG A 50 2.96 14.82 -0.18
C ARG A 50 2.12 15.86 0.56
N ALA A 51 2.77 16.93 0.99
CA ALA A 51 2.10 18.01 1.72
C ALA A 51 1.26 18.94 0.80
N ASP A 52 1.69 19.11 -0.45
CA ASP A 52 1.09 20.02 -1.43
C ASP A 52 -0.09 19.42 -2.21
N ALA A 53 -0.07 18.11 -2.41
CA ALA A 53 -1.10 17.36 -3.12
C ALA A 53 -1.24 15.95 -2.53
N PRO A 54 -1.92 15.79 -1.37
CA PRO A 54 -2.00 14.52 -0.68
C PRO A 54 -2.84 13.52 -1.50
N LEU A 55 -2.27 12.35 -1.74
CA LEU A 55 -2.96 11.22 -2.33
C LEU A 55 -3.48 10.31 -1.22
N LEU A 56 -4.69 9.82 -1.39
CA LEU A 56 -5.28 8.79 -0.54
C LEU A 56 -5.41 7.49 -1.34
N CYS A 57 -4.72 6.44 -0.90
CA CYS A 57 -5.00 5.10 -1.38
C CYS A 57 -6.15 4.50 -0.58
N VAL A 58 -7.10 3.85 -1.26
CA VAL A 58 -8.14 3.02 -0.65
C VAL A 58 -8.20 1.69 -1.38
N ALA A 59 -8.34 0.59 -0.63
CA ALA A 59 -8.38 -0.75 -1.22
C ALA A 59 -9.20 -1.72 -0.35
N GLY A 60 -9.70 -2.79 -0.96
CA GLY A 60 -10.54 -3.75 -0.27
C GLY A 60 -10.87 -4.99 -1.09
N THR A 61 -12.14 -5.37 -1.05
CA THR A 61 -12.67 -6.66 -1.53
C THR A 61 -12.35 -6.96 -2.99
N ARG A 62 -12.34 -5.94 -3.85
CA ARG A 62 -12.11 -6.13 -5.29
C ARG A 62 -10.66 -6.36 -5.68
N GLY A 63 -9.72 -6.22 -4.75
CA GLY A 63 -8.29 -6.38 -5.05
C GLY A 63 -7.72 -5.26 -5.93
N ILE A 64 -8.38 -4.11 -5.96
CA ILE A 64 -7.99 -2.92 -6.71
C ILE A 64 -7.63 -1.83 -5.71
N ALA A 65 -6.40 -1.31 -5.77
CA ALA A 65 -6.03 -0.14 -5.00
C ALA A 65 -6.33 1.12 -5.82
N LYS A 66 -7.17 1.99 -5.29
CA LYS A 66 -7.62 3.22 -5.93
C LYS A 66 -6.92 4.41 -5.31
N ILE A 67 -6.32 5.23 -6.14
CA ILE A 67 -5.60 6.44 -5.73
C ILE A 67 -6.50 7.65 -5.99
N VAL A 68 -6.84 8.34 -4.92
CA VAL A 68 -7.66 9.55 -4.95
C VAL A 68 -6.76 10.75 -4.73
N ASP A 69 -6.80 11.70 -5.65
CA ASP A 69 -6.21 13.02 -5.46
C ASP A 69 -7.16 13.85 -4.58
N CYS A 70 -6.71 14.16 -3.36
CA CYS A 70 -7.52 14.90 -2.41
C CYS A 70 -7.53 16.41 -2.65
N ALA A 71 -6.66 16.96 -3.49
CA ALA A 71 -6.71 18.34 -3.89
C ALA A 71 -7.89 18.60 -4.85
N ASP A 72 -8.06 17.71 -5.82
CA ASP A 72 -9.11 17.82 -6.85
C ASP A 72 -10.36 16.98 -6.54
N GLY A 73 -10.29 16.05 -5.57
CA GLY A 73 -11.36 15.13 -5.21
C GLY A 73 -11.65 14.09 -6.30
N ARG A 74 -10.65 13.71 -7.09
CA ARG A 74 -10.80 12.80 -8.24
C ARG A 74 -10.07 11.49 -8.03
N LEU A 75 -10.58 10.45 -8.66
CA LEU A 75 -9.84 9.23 -8.84
C LEU A 75 -8.70 9.49 -9.83
N ASP A 76 -7.46 9.42 -9.35
CA ASP A 76 -6.26 9.64 -10.17
C ASP A 76 -5.91 8.36 -10.94
N CYS A 77 -5.87 7.22 -10.25
CA CYS A 77 -5.53 5.95 -10.87
C CYS A 77 -6.14 4.75 -10.11
N ALA A 78 -6.22 3.61 -10.80
CA ALA A 78 -6.60 2.32 -10.24
C ALA A 78 -5.51 1.29 -10.53
N LEU A 79 -4.94 0.71 -9.48
CA LEU A 79 -3.88 -0.28 -9.55
C LEU A 79 -4.51 -1.67 -9.57
N VAL A 80 -4.55 -2.27 -10.74
CA VAL A 80 -5.20 -3.56 -10.99
C VAL A 80 -4.13 -4.64 -11.15
N GLY A 81 -4.29 -5.77 -10.44
CA GLY A 81 -3.37 -6.89 -10.58
C GLY A 81 -3.46 -7.94 -9.48
N HIS A 82 -3.84 -7.59 -8.24
CA HIS A 82 -4.10 -8.61 -7.22
C HIS A 82 -5.22 -9.56 -7.63
N GLY A 83 -5.04 -10.84 -7.31
CA GLY A 83 -6.03 -11.90 -7.61
C GLY A 83 -7.14 -12.01 -6.57
N ASN A 84 -7.04 -11.30 -5.45
CA ASN A 84 -8.00 -11.31 -4.36
C ASN A 84 -7.98 -9.99 -3.59
N ALA A 85 -8.79 -9.85 -2.55
CA ALA A 85 -8.93 -8.66 -1.72
C ALA A 85 -7.58 -8.13 -1.20
N ILE A 86 -7.46 -6.81 -1.09
CA ILE A 86 -6.32 -6.13 -0.47
C ILE A 86 -6.68 -5.85 1.00
N ASN A 87 -5.89 -6.38 1.93
CA ASN A 87 -6.11 -6.23 3.37
C ASN A 87 -5.42 -4.98 3.95
N ASP A 88 -4.27 -4.59 3.37
CA ASP A 88 -3.50 -3.46 3.89
C ASP A 88 -2.71 -2.76 2.78
N CYS A 89 -2.40 -1.48 2.99
CA CYS A 89 -1.58 -0.70 2.08
C CYS A 89 -0.77 0.36 2.83
N CYS A 90 0.42 0.69 2.34
CA CYS A 90 1.20 1.82 2.84
C CYS A 90 2.02 2.47 1.73
N PHE A 91 2.13 3.80 1.74
CA PHE A 91 3.05 4.49 0.87
C PHE A 91 4.50 4.28 1.32
N HIS A 92 5.40 4.27 0.36
CA HIS A 92 6.82 4.18 0.61
C HIS A 92 7.31 5.42 1.39
N ALA A 93 8.24 5.18 2.32
CA ALA A 93 8.61 6.20 3.29
C ALA A 93 9.39 7.39 2.70
N VAL A 94 10.11 7.16 1.60
CA VAL A 94 11.02 8.13 0.97
C VAL A 94 10.50 8.56 -0.40
N ASP A 95 10.05 7.61 -1.22
CA ASP A 95 9.51 7.88 -2.55
C ASP A 95 7.98 7.89 -2.51
N GLU A 96 7.40 9.07 -2.57
CA GLU A 96 5.95 9.30 -2.45
C GLU A 96 5.12 8.73 -3.60
N SER A 97 5.75 8.34 -4.69
CA SER A 97 5.08 7.72 -5.83
C SER A 97 4.93 6.20 -5.67
N LEU A 98 5.65 5.61 -4.72
CA LEU A 98 5.64 4.17 -4.50
C LEU A 98 4.64 3.78 -3.40
N LEU A 99 3.90 2.71 -3.66
CA LEU A 99 2.89 2.16 -2.78
C LEU A 99 3.08 0.65 -2.64
N LEU A 100 2.96 0.16 -1.42
CA LEU A 100 2.91 -1.27 -1.09
C LEU A 100 1.47 -1.68 -0.78
N THR A 101 1.09 -2.87 -1.23
CA THR A 101 -0.21 -3.49 -0.92
C THR A 101 -0.02 -4.93 -0.47
N ALA A 102 -0.81 -5.37 0.51
CA ALA A 102 -0.85 -6.74 1.03
C ALA A 102 -2.21 -7.37 0.73
N SER A 103 -2.23 -8.60 0.23
CA SER A 103 -3.46 -9.20 -0.28
C SER A 103 -3.70 -10.63 0.23
N LYS A 104 -4.98 -11.02 0.17
CA LYS A 104 -5.46 -12.40 0.29
C LYS A 104 -4.91 -13.34 -0.79
N ASP A 105 -4.33 -12.83 -1.86
CA ASP A 105 -3.68 -13.63 -2.91
C ASP A 105 -2.27 -14.10 -2.52
N GLU A 106 -1.91 -14.02 -1.23
CA GLU A 106 -0.63 -14.42 -0.64
C GLU A 106 0.56 -13.55 -1.09
N SER A 107 0.31 -12.44 -1.78
CA SER A 107 1.35 -11.56 -2.29
C SER A 107 1.35 -10.18 -1.65
N ILE A 108 2.54 -9.57 -1.64
CA ILE A 108 2.72 -8.14 -1.50
C ILE A 108 3.12 -7.59 -2.87
N ARG A 109 2.61 -6.42 -3.24
CA ARG A 109 3.00 -5.75 -4.48
C ARG A 109 3.52 -4.36 -4.21
N LEU A 110 4.56 -4.00 -4.96
CA LEU A 110 5.09 -2.65 -5.03
C LEU A 110 4.62 -2.01 -6.34
N TRP A 111 4.02 -0.84 -6.23
CA TRP A 111 3.44 -0.11 -7.34
C TRP A 111 4.08 1.27 -7.47
N ASN A 112 4.09 1.79 -8.68
CA ASN A 112 4.22 3.21 -8.90
C ASN A 112 2.82 3.81 -9.11
N ALA A 113 2.35 4.57 -8.14
CA ALA A 113 1.02 5.17 -8.13
C ALA A 113 0.82 6.26 -9.19
N ARG A 114 1.91 6.86 -9.73
CA ARG A 114 1.85 7.88 -10.78
C ARG A 114 1.73 7.28 -12.16
N THR A 115 2.46 6.20 -12.42
CA THR A 115 2.49 5.53 -13.73
C THR A 115 1.56 4.33 -13.80
N CYS A 116 0.91 3.99 -12.67
CA CYS A 116 -0.03 2.88 -12.50
C CYS A 116 0.56 1.51 -12.87
N VAL A 117 1.87 1.31 -12.67
CA VAL A 117 2.53 0.04 -12.99
C VAL A 117 2.83 -0.77 -11.71
N CYS A 118 2.71 -2.09 -11.82
CA CYS A 118 3.21 -3.01 -10.81
C CYS A 118 4.72 -3.20 -11.04
N ILE A 119 5.53 -2.73 -10.08
CA ILE A 119 6.99 -2.78 -10.15
C ILE A 119 7.49 -4.15 -9.75
N ALA A 120 7.02 -4.66 -8.60
CA ALA A 120 7.46 -5.92 -8.05
C ALA A 120 6.33 -6.68 -7.36
N VAL A 121 6.42 -8.01 -7.39
CA VAL A 121 5.56 -8.94 -6.66
C VAL A 121 6.43 -9.76 -5.73
N PHE A 122 6.17 -9.66 -4.43
CA PHE A 122 6.84 -10.42 -3.39
C PHE A 122 5.95 -11.60 -3.01
N ALA A 123 6.24 -12.77 -3.55
CA ALA A 123 5.44 -13.99 -3.41
C ALA A 123 6.23 -15.22 -3.87
N GLY A 124 5.63 -16.40 -3.86
CA GLY A 124 6.22 -17.63 -4.41
C GLY A 124 6.79 -18.55 -3.34
N ASP A 125 7.85 -19.30 -3.67
CA ASP A 125 8.26 -20.46 -2.90
C ASP A 125 8.61 -20.17 -1.42
N ARG A 126 9.20 -19.02 -1.12
CA ARG A 126 9.49 -18.56 0.24
C ARG A 126 8.62 -17.39 0.68
N GLY A 127 7.65 -17.01 -0.13
CA GLY A 127 6.62 -16.02 0.19
C GLY A 127 5.67 -16.47 1.29
N HIS A 128 4.63 -15.66 1.51
CA HIS A 128 3.53 -16.06 2.37
C HIS A 128 2.79 -17.28 1.78
N ARG A 129 2.18 -18.08 2.67
CA ARG A 129 1.45 -19.30 2.32
C ARG A 129 -0.02 -19.22 2.66
N ASP A 130 -0.46 -18.02 3.03
CA ASP A 130 -1.84 -17.68 3.33
C ASP A 130 -1.98 -16.16 3.20
N GLU A 131 -3.16 -15.63 3.46
CA GLU A 131 -3.48 -14.21 3.36
C GLU A 131 -2.44 -13.32 4.05
N VAL A 132 -1.95 -12.30 3.33
CA VAL A 132 -1.12 -11.25 3.92
C VAL A 132 -2.04 -10.21 4.53
N LEU A 133 -1.92 -10.02 5.85
CA LEU A 133 -2.82 -9.16 6.62
C LEU A 133 -2.29 -7.75 6.83
N ALA A 134 -0.96 -7.59 6.89
CA ALA A 134 -0.35 -6.28 7.10
C ALA A 134 0.93 -6.10 6.31
N VAL A 135 1.19 -4.86 5.91
CA VAL A 135 2.44 -4.42 5.27
C VAL A 135 2.84 -3.05 5.82
N ASP A 136 4.13 -2.85 6.07
CA ASP A 136 4.65 -1.56 6.51
C ASP A 136 6.04 -1.29 5.94
N CYS A 137 6.28 -0.06 5.51
CA CYS A 137 7.55 0.38 4.94
C CYS A 137 8.45 0.97 6.02
N HIS A 138 9.69 0.49 6.10
CA HIS A 138 10.67 1.10 7.00
C HIS A 138 10.94 2.56 6.60
N GLN A 139 11.20 3.41 7.59
CA GLN A 139 11.42 4.85 7.38
C GLN A 139 12.62 5.18 6.44
N SER A 140 13.58 4.26 6.30
CA SER A 140 14.69 4.41 5.32
C SER A 140 14.25 4.18 3.88
N GLY A 141 13.10 3.55 3.64
CA GLY A 141 12.67 3.09 2.33
C GLY A 141 13.40 1.85 1.80
N SER A 142 14.39 1.31 2.51
CA SER A 142 15.21 0.19 2.03
C SER A 142 14.53 -1.17 2.15
N CYS A 143 13.53 -1.31 3.01
CA CYS A 143 12.84 -2.58 3.24
C CYS A 143 11.39 -2.39 3.68
N CYS A 144 10.59 -3.44 3.53
CA CYS A 144 9.26 -3.51 4.09
C CYS A 144 9.07 -4.78 4.92
N LEU A 145 8.13 -4.69 5.84
CA LEU A 145 7.69 -5.76 6.72
C LEU A 145 6.33 -6.25 6.26
N SER A 146 6.07 -7.56 6.34
CA SER A 146 4.74 -8.13 6.11
C SER A 146 4.42 -9.19 7.16
N SER A 147 3.13 -9.38 7.40
CA SER A 147 2.63 -10.42 8.31
C SER A 147 1.31 -10.99 7.79
N GLY A 148 0.98 -12.23 8.19
CA GLY A 148 -0.19 -12.87 7.63
C GLY A 148 -0.74 -14.06 8.42
N MET A 149 -1.73 -14.72 7.80
CA MET A 149 -2.43 -15.89 8.36
C MET A 149 -1.56 -17.15 8.43
N ASP A 150 -0.43 -17.17 7.73
CA ASP A 150 0.57 -18.23 7.83
C ASP A 150 1.43 -18.15 9.12
N ASN A 151 1.04 -17.30 10.08
CA ASN A 151 1.72 -17.05 11.35
C ASN A 151 3.13 -16.48 11.20
N THR A 152 3.50 -15.99 10.00
CA THR A 152 4.85 -15.49 9.74
C THR A 152 4.91 -13.98 9.72
N ILE A 153 6.10 -13.48 10.11
CA ILE A 153 6.55 -12.13 9.84
C ILE A 153 7.70 -12.24 8.85
N LYS A 154 7.66 -11.47 7.79
CA LYS A 154 8.69 -11.45 6.74
C LYS A 154 9.24 -10.05 6.51
N LEU A 155 10.53 -9.97 6.20
CA LEU A 155 11.23 -8.75 5.81
C LEU A 155 11.66 -8.88 4.36
N TRP A 156 11.35 -7.88 3.54
CA TRP A 156 11.68 -7.82 2.12
C TRP A 156 12.56 -6.63 1.83
N GLN A 157 13.59 -6.81 1.00
CA GLN A 157 14.46 -5.73 0.57
C GLN A 157 13.89 -5.02 -0.64
N LEU A 158 13.64 -3.72 -0.52
CA LEU A 158 13.17 -2.85 -1.60
C LEU A 158 14.34 -2.23 -2.38
N ASP A 159 15.51 -2.15 -1.75
CA ASP A 159 16.76 -1.65 -2.32
C ASP A 159 17.63 -2.74 -2.99
N ALA A 160 17.13 -3.98 -3.07
CA ALA A 160 17.78 -5.01 -3.88
C ALA A 160 17.96 -4.52 -5.31
N GLU A 161 19.11 -4.73 -5.92
CA GLU A 161 19.53 -4.12 -7.20
C GLU A 161 18.47 -4.26 -8.30
N HIS A 162 17.85 -5.44 -8.44
CA HIS A 162 16.82 -5.70 -9.45
C HIS A 162 15.50 -4.96 -9.16
N VAL A 163 15.12 -4.81 -7.88
CA VAL A 163 13.93 -4.05 -7.46
C VAL A 163 14.19 -2.56 -7.66
N ALA A 164 15.33 -2.05 -7.19
CA ALA A 164 15.70 -0.64 -7.33
C ALA A 164 15.74 -0.20 -8.81
N LYS A 165 16.34 -1.01 -9.68
CA LYS A 165 16.33 -0.76 -11.14
C LYS A 165 14.92 -0.75 -11.72
N ALA A 166 14.03 -1.61 -11.23
CA ALA A 166 12.63 -1.61 -11.67
C ALA A 166 11.89 -0.36 -11.17
N CYS A 167 12.16 0.09 -9.94
CA CYS A 167 11.65 1.37 -9.44
C CYS A 167 12.06 2.53 -10.33
N GLU A 168 13.37 2.66 -10.65
CA GLU A 168 13.87 3.71 -11.54
C GLU A 168 13.20 3.67 -12.91
N ARG A 169 13.08 2.49 -13.53
CA ARG A 169 12.38 2.32 -14.81
C ARG A 169 10.91 2.73 -14.74
N SER A 170 10.24 2.51 -13.60
CA SER A 170 8.84 2.84 -13.42
C SER A 170 8.56 4.35 -13.53
N HIS A 171 9.51 5.20 -13.15
CA HIS A 171 9.39 6.66 -13.25
C HIS A 171 9.53 7.20 -14.66
N THR A 172 10.30 6.50 -15.50
CA THR A 172 10.61 6.93 -16.88
C THR A 172 9.67 6.35 -17.93
N ASN A 173 8.77 5.44 -17.51
CA ASN A 173 7.84 4.75 -18.38
C ASN A 173 6.43 5.38 -18.34
N PRO A 174 6.18 6.52 -19.00
CA PRO A 174 4.83 6.92 -19.31
C PRO A 174 4.31 5.84 -20.25
N GLN A 175 3.15 5.25 -19.98
CA GLN A 175 2.53 4.14 -20.74
C GLN A 175 3.06 4.04 -22.16
N PRO A 176 3.81 3.00 -22.53
CA PRO A 176 4.59 3.02 -23.75
C PRO A 176 3.66 3.10 -24.96
N ALA A 177 3.90 4.06 -25.83
CA ALA A 177 3.26 4.15 -27.15
C ALA A 177 3.38 2.83 -27.97
N ASN A 178 4.19 1.89 -27.49
CA ASN A 178 4.53 0.61 -28.12
C ASN A 178 3.85 -0.61 -27.48
N HIS A 179 2.82 -0.45 -26.64
CA HIS A 179 2.03 -1.55 -26.06
C HIS A 179 2.81 -2.70 -25.37
N ARG A 180 4.06 -2.48 -24.96
CA ARG A 180 4.77 -3.48 -24.16
C ARG A 180 4.39 -3.28 -22.69
N PRO A 181 3.88 -4.32 -22.00
CA PRO A 181 3.60 -4.24 -20.58
C PRO A 181 4.91 -3.97 -19.82
N PHE A 182 4.81 -3.28 -18.68
CA PHE A 182 5.94 -3.10 -17.78
C PHE A 182 6.43 -4.47 -17.29
N GLU A 183 7.76 -4.67 -17.31
CA GLU A 183 8.37 -5.90 -16.85
C GLU A 183 8.43 -5.91 -15.30
N THR A 184 7.41 -6.50 -14.70
CA THR A 184 7.30 -6.66 -13.24
C THR A 184 8.34 -7.65 -12.73
N VAL A 185 9.02 -7.28 -11.65
CA VAL A 185 9.98 -8.16 -10.97
C VAL A 185 9.25 -9.12 -10.04
N PHE A 186 9.73 -10.36 -9.95
CA PHE A 186 9.24 -11.33 -8.98
C PHE A 186 10.32 -11.62 -7.94
N GLU A 187 10.04 -11.29 -6.67
CA GLU A 187 10.92 -11.57 -5.55
C GLU A 187 10.33 -12.68 -4.68
N GLN A 188 11.04 -13.80 -4.60
CA GLN A 188 10.56 -14.99 -3.90
C GLN A 188 11.23 -15.21 -2.55
N PHE A 189 12.33 -14.51 -2.28
CA PHE A 189 13.15 -14.75 -1.12
C PHE A 189 13.15 -13.54 -0.18
N PRO A 190 12.39 -13.59 0.92
CA PRO A 190 12.48 -12.56 1.94
C PRO A 190 13.87 -12.57 2.58
N ALA A 191 14.40 -11.40 2.92
CA ALA A 191 15.67 -11.27 3.64
C ALA A 191 15.61 -11.93 5.03
N PHE A 192 14.41 -11.98 5.62
CA PHE A 192 14.16 -12.66 6.89
C PHE A 192 12.71 -13.18 6.93
N SER A 193 12.51 -14.32 7.59
CA SER A 193 11.18 -14.88 7.84
C SER A 193 11.18 -15.65 9.16
N THR A 194 10.14 -15.46 9.96
CA THR A 194 9.96 -16.18 11.23
C THR A 194 8.50 -16.49 11.52
N SER A 195 8.23 -17.70 12.04
CA SER A 195 6.96 -18.13 12.61
C SER A 195 7.06 -18.39 14.12
N ARG A 196 8.18 -17.98 14.75
CA ARG A 196 8.45 -18.31 16.16
C ARG A 196 7.93 -17.29 17.16
N VAL A 197 7.46 -16.14 16.67
CA VAL A 197 7.03 -15.03 17.53
C VAL A 197 5.59 -15.23 18.00
N HIS A 198 4.73 -15.68 17.12
CA HIS A 198 3.31 -15.86 17.35
C HIS A 198 2.87 -17.31 17.06
N ALA A 199 1.93 -17.80 17.87
CA ALA A 199 1.34 -19.13 17.65
C ALA A 199 0.06 -19.10 16.80
N ASN A 200 -0.40 -17.92 16.42
CA ASN A 200 -1.60 -17.67 15.62
C ASN A 200 -1.30 -16.64 14.54
N TYR A 201 -2.32 -16.24 13.76
CA TYR A 201 -2.22 -15.20 12.73
C TYR A 201 -1.55 -13.97 13.27
N VAL A 202 -0.74 -13.33 12.44
CA VAL A 202 -0.14 -12.04 12.79
C VAL A 202 -0.94 -10.95 12.10
N ASP A 203 -1.91 -10.40 12.83
CA ASP A 203 -2.87 -9.42 12.31
C ASP A 203 -2.21 -8.10 11.94
N CYS A 204 -1.17 -7.73 12.67
CA CYS A 204 -0.52 -6.45 12.49
C CYS A 204 0.97 -6.58 12.77
N ALA A 205 1.77 -5.99 11.90
CA ALA A 205 3.19 -5.75 12.11
C ALA A 205 3.55 -4.36 11.60
N ARG A 206 4.19 -3.55 12.44
CA ARG A 206 4.53 -2.14 12.16
C ARG A 206 5.93 -1.80 12.64
N TRP A 207 6.57 -0.90 11.92
CA TRP A 207 7.83 -0.30 12.35
C TRP A 207 7.61 0.79 13.40
N VAL A 208 8.41 0.76 14.45
CA VAL A 208 8.53 1.83 15.44
C VAL A 208 10.01 2.22 15.50
N GLY A 209 10.43 3.15 14.66
CA GLY A 209 11.84 3.41 14.41
C GLY A 209 12.53 2.17 13.80
N SER A 210 13.54 1.62 14.47
CA SER A 210 14.22 0.37 14.11
C SER A 210 13.64 -0.89 14.78
N LEU A 211 12.56 -0.74 15.55
CA LEU A 211 11.89 -1.85 16.24
C LEU A 211 10.66 -2.29 15.47
N ILE A 212 10.29 -3.56 15.63
CA ILE A 212 9.07 -4.13 15.07
C ILE A 212 8.08 -4.36 16.22
N LEU A 213 6.88 -3.79 16.08
CA LEU A 213 5.74 -4.09 16.92
C LEU A 213 4.81 -5.03 16.15
N SER A 214 4.46 -6.17 16.74
CA SER A 214 3.54 -7.13 16.12
C SER A 214 2.47 -7.59 17.10
N LYS A 215 1.29 -7.93 16.54
CA LYS A 215 0.12 -8.41 17.27
C LYS A 215 -0.46 -9.63 16.56
N SER A 216 -0.95 -10.60 17.34
CA SER A 216 -1.74 -11.74 16.91
C SER A 216 -3.04 -11.80 17.68
#